data_be9f7b3b3d2636f96b42ffc61fc71377
#
_entry.id   be9f7b3b3d2636f96b42ffc61fc71377
#
_cell.length_a   1.000
_cell.length_b   1.000
_cell.length_c   1.000
_cell.angle_alpha   90.00
_cell.angle_beta   90.00
_cell.angle_gamma   90.00
#
_symmetry.space_group_name_H-M   'P 1'
#
loop_
_entity.id
_entity.type
_entity.pdbx_description
1 polymer ?
#
loop_
_entity_poly.entity_id
_entity_poly.type
_entity_poly.pdbx_seq_one_letter_code
_entity_poly.pdbx_strand_id
1 'polypeptide(L)'
;MRFFALLGRVALPMALLLVSCGSPDYKGYQTRGYSIRGQHYQPMSVERALHYSDEGIASWYDESSFFGFVRGNTSLGERVGHFDISGAHKTLPIPCRVKVTNLANGKSLKMRLNDRGPFIPGRIIDVTPRAASKLGFKEKGLTRVRVEVLSVGDGKYQRKAPGRKSWFWPF
;
A
#
# COMPACT_ATOMS: atom_id res chain seq x y z
N MET A 1 -72.78 -35.22 -7.49
CA MET A 1 -72.12 -33.90 -7.69
C MET A 1 -70.99 -33.77 -6.68
N ARG A 2 -69.74 -33.92 -7.15
CA ARG A 2 -68.55 -33.87 -6.28
C ARG A 2 -67.73 -32.69 -6.80
N PHE A 3 -67.62 -31.64 -5.99
CA PHE A 3 -66.70 -30.48 -6.29
C PHE A 3 -65.27 -30.81 -5.80
N PHE A 4 -64.37 -30.95 -6.68
CA PHE A 4 -62.92 -30.99 -6.38
C PHE A 4 -62.36 -29.55 -6.30
N ALA A 5 -61.98 -29.15 -5.11
CA ALA A 5 -61.25 -27.91 -4.87
C ALA A 5 -59.76 -28.11 -5.23
N LEU A 6 -59.29 -27.43 -6.24
CA LEU A 6 -57.88 -27.38 -6.65
C LEU A 6 -57.16 -26.35 -5.76
N LEU A 7 -56.37 -26.83 -4.82
CA LEU A 7 -55.44 -25.99 -4.04
C LEU A 7 -54.19 -25.72 -4.85
N GLY A 8 -54.13 -24.56 -5.49
CA GLY A 8 -52.94 -24.07 -6.15
C GLY A 8 -51.86 -23.73 -5.12
N ARG A 9 -50.74 -24.46 -5.13
CA ARG A 9 -49.54 -24.13 -4.39
C ARG A 9 -48.84 -22.98 -5.12
N VAL A 10 -48.91 -21.77 -4.57
CA VAL A 10 -48.09 -20.64 -4.97
C VAL A 10 -46.68 -20.84 -4.40
N ALA A 11 -45.72 -21.26 -5.23
CA ALA A 11 -44.33 -21.28 -4.88
C ALA A 11 -43.81 -19.86 -4.95
N LEU A 12 -43.50 -19.29 -3.83
CA LEU A 12 -42.83 -17.99 -3.71
C LEU A 12 -41.36 -18.18 -4.10
N PRO A 13 -40.82 -17.48 -5.14
CA PRO A 13 -39.40 -17.57 -5.45
C PRO A 13 -38.62 -16.89 -4.34
N MET A 14 -37.81 -17.66 -3.64
CA MET A 14 -36.82 -17.16 -2.68
C MET A 14 -35.73 -16.43 -3.50
N ALA A 15 -35.85 -15.11 -3.63
CA ALA A 15 -34.85 -14.28 -4.23
C ALA A 15 -33.59 -14.30 -3.36
N LEU A 16 -32.58 -15.04 -3.82
CA LEU A 16 -31.23 -15.02 -3.24
C LEU A 16 -30.66 -13.62 -3.47
N LEU A 17 -30.72 -12.76 -2.46
CA LEU A 17 -30.00 -11.50 -2.45
C LEU A 17 -28.50 -11.83 -2.36
N LEU A 18 -27.84 -11.89 -3.52
CA LEU A 18 -26.38 -11.85 -3.62
C LEU A 18 -25.94 -10.47 -3.10
N VAL A 19 -25.66 -10.39 -1.81
CA VAL A 19 -24.93 -9.24 -1.27
C VAL A 19 -23.56 -9.27 -1.93
N SER A 20 -23.42 -8.50 -3.01
CA SER A 20 -22.13 -8.20 -3.58
C SER A 20 -21.33 -7.46 -2.51
N CYS A 21 -20.39 -8.16 -1.87
CA CYS A 21 -19.40 -7.57 -1.00
C CYS A 21 -18.41 -6.79 -1.88
N GLY A 22 -18.90 -5.71 -2.51
CA GLY A 22 -18.06 -4.73 -3.18
C GLY A 22 -17.16 -4.09 -2.14
N SER A 23 -15.86 -4.22 -2.29
CA SER A 23 -14.90 -3.46 -1.49
C SER A 23 -15.30 -1.98 -1.57
N PRO A 24 -15.36 -1.27 -0.44
CA PRO A 24 -15.75 0.14 -0.45
C PRO A 24 -14.86 0.91 -1.43
N ASP A 25 -15.51 1.70 -2.29
CA ASP A 25 -14.85 2.46 -3.37
C ASP A 25 -14.12 3.65 -2.74
N TYR A 26 -12.88 3.39 -2.33
CA TYR A 26 -12.03 4.39 -1.71
C TYR A 26 -11.46 5.31 -2.78
N LYS A 27 -12.05 6.46 -2.97
CA LYS A 27 -11.53 7.48 -3.88
C LYS A 27 -10.17 7.99 -3.40
N GLY A 28 -9.20 7.99 -4.29
CA GLY A 28 -7.90 8.63 -4.07
C GLY A 28 -6.72 7.70 -3.77
N TYR A 29 -6.84 6.38 -4.06
CA TYR A 29 -5.70 5.45 -4.04
C TYR A 29 -5.97 4.24 -4.93
N GLN A 30 -4.89 3.59 -5.35
CA GLN A 30 -4.95 2.45 -6.25
C GLN A 30 -4.83 1.12 -5.49
N THR A 31 -5.90 0.32 -5.55
CA THR A 31 -5.94 -1.06 -5.05
C THR A 31 -6.24 -2.08 -6.15
N ARG A 32 -6.40 -1.63 -7.40
CA ARG A 32 -6.60 -2.54 -8.54
C ARG A 32 -5.38 -3.41 -8.74
N GLY A 33 -5.60 -4.71 -8.95
CA GLY A 33 -4.56 -5.66 -9.34
C GLY A 33 -3.90 -5.25 -10.66
N TYR A 34 -2.64 -5.60 -10.82
CA TYR A 34 -1.85 -5.30 -12.01
C TYR A 34 -0.86 -6.43 -12.30
N SER A 35 -0.36 -6.50 -13.53
CA SER A 35 0.60 -7.53 -13.94
C SER A 35 1.85 -6.91 -14.54
N ILE A 36 3.02 -7.41 -14.14
CA ILE A 36 4.32 -7.02 -14.68
C ILE A 36 5.08 -8.28 -15.05
N ARG A 37 5.56 -8.38 -16.29
CA ARG A 37 6.34 -9.51 -16.82
C ARG A 37 5.67 -10.87 -16.54
N GLY A 38 4.34 -10.93 -16.70
CA GLY A 38 3.55 -12.15 -16.46
C GLY A 38 3.24 -12.45 -14.99
N GLN A 39 3.84 -11.76 -14.04
CA GLN A 39 3.56 -11.90 -12.62
C GLN A 39 2.40 -10.97 -12.22
N HIS A 40 1.37 -11.53 -11.59
CA HIS A 40 0.23 -10.77 -11.06
C HIS A 40 0.51 -10.29 -9.64
N TYR A 41 0.17 -9.01 -9.38
CA TYR A 41 0.27 -8.37 -8.07
C TYR A 41 -1.09 -7.82 -7.65
N GLN A 42 -1.54 -8.21 -6.45
CA GLN A 42 -2.77 -7.69 -5.87
C GLN A 42 -2.42 -6.76 -4.70
N PRO A 43 -2.69 -5.45 -4.81
CA PRO A 43 -2.56 -4.54 -3.69
C PRO A 43 -3.48 -4.94 -2.54
N MET A 44 -3.02 -4.76 -1.32
CA MET A 44 -3.80 -5.08 -0.12
C MET A 44 -4.90 -4.03 0.14
N SER A 45 -5.90 -4.42 0.94
CA SER A 45 -6.94 -3.48 1.38
C SER A 45 -6.36 -2.39 2.29
N VAL A 46 -7.09 -1.28 2.44
CA VAL A 46 -6.69 -0.17 3.31
C VAL A 46 -6.56 -0.61 4.75
N GLU A 47 -7.53 -1.39 5.24
CA GLU A 47 -7.55 -1.91 6.62
C GLU A 47 -6.28 -2.73 6.89
N ARG A 48 -5.95 -3.64 5.99
CA ARG A 48 -4.74 -4.47 6.11
C ARG A 48 -3.47 -3.62 6.02
N ALA A 49 -3.45 -2.65 5.12
CA ALA A 49 -2.30 -1.76 4.96
C ALA A 49 -2.05 -0.89 6.20
N LEU A 50 -3.09 -0.43 6.89
CA LEU A 50 -2.95 0.37 8.11
C LEU A 50 -2.29 -0.41 9.27
N HIS A 51 -2.31 -1.73 9.22
CA HIS A 51 -1.63 -2.61 10.19
C HIS A 51 -0.28 -3.13 9.66
N TYR A 52 0.11 -2.75 8.45
CA TYR A 52 1.33 -3.25 7.82
C TYR A 52 2.58 -2.77 8.54
N SER A 53 3.42 -3.75 8.88
CA SER A 53 4.79 -3.56 9.34
C SER A 53 5.58 -4.78 8.88
N ASP A 54 6.61 -4.58 8.06
CA ASP A 54 7.39 -5.67 7.49
C ASP A 54 8.87 -5.28 7.38
N GLU A 55 9.75 -6.29 7.37
CA GLU A 55 11.18 -6.12 7.23
C GLU A 55 11.70 -6.81 5.97
N GLY A 56 12.63 -6.16 5.29
CA GLY A 56 13.24 -6.71 4.09
C GLY A 56 14.30 -5.79 3.52
N ILE A 57 14.75 -6.11 2.34
CA ILE A 57 15.79 -5.33 1.66
C ILE A 57 15.17 -4.12 0.96
N ALA A 58 15.74 -2.95 1.24
CA ALA A 58 15.52 -1.73 0.47
C ALA A 58 16.65 -1.53 -0.53
N SER A 59 16.30 -0.98 -1.68
CA SER A 59 17.25 -0.39 -2.64
C SER A 59 16.82 1.03 -2.99
N TRP A 60 17.58 1.70 -3.83
CA TRP A 60 17.18 2.96 -4.40
C TRP A 60 17.24 2.89 -5.93
N TYR A 61 16.42 3.68 -6.58
CA TYR A 61 16.34 3.77 -8.03
C TYR A 61 16.54 5.22 -8.45
N ASP A 62 17.28 5.39 -9.53
CA ASP A 62 17.41 6.68 -10.20
C ASP A 62 16.68 6.60 -11.54
N GLU A 63 15.55 7.26 -11.64
CA GLU A 63 14.81 7.38 -12.90
C GLU A 63 15.36 8.51 -13.79
N SER A 64 16.44 9.16 -13.41
CA SER A 64 17.17 10.08 -14.27
C SER A 64 17.91 9.30 -15.35
N SER A 65 17.16 8.72 -16.28
CA SER A 65 17.72 8.10 -17.47
C SER A 65 18.35 9.19 -18.33
N PHE A 66 19.65 9.05 -18.57
CA PHE A 66 20.41 9.79 -19.55
C PHE A 66 20.33 11.33 -19.47
N PHE A 67 21.28 11.96 -18.75
CA PHE A 67 21.43 13.42 -18.64
C PHE A 67 20.34 14.21 -17.89
N GLY A 68 19.50 13.60 -17.07
CA GLY A 68 18.53 14.34 -16.24
C GLY A 68 17.34 14.92 -17.00
N PHE A 69 17.16 14.61 -18.29
CA PHE A 69 16.10 15.17 -19.13
C PHE A 69 14.86 14.29 -19.28
N VAL A 70 14.95 13.00 -19.02
CA VAL A 70 13.79 12.10 -19.10
C VAL A 70 13.44 11.63 -17.69
N ARG A 71 12.42 12.22 -17.12
CA ARG A 71 11.85 11.79 -15.83
C ARG A 71 10.75 10.80 -16.11
N GLY A 72 10.87 9.59 -15.55
CA GLY A 72 9.78 8.61 -15.58
C GLY A 72 8.56 9.12 -14.81
N ASN A 73 7.39 8.68 -15.24
CA ASN A 73 6.15 8.88 -14.47
C ASN A 73 5.97 7.71 -13.51
N THR A 74 5.62 8.00 -12.28
CA THR A 74 5.21 6.98 -11.30
C THR A 74 3.92 6.28 -11.75
N SER A 75 3.57 5.19 -11.09
CA SER A 75 2.30 4.48 -11.31
C SER A 75 1.06 5.35 -11.03
N LEU A 76 1.22 6.49 -10.36
CA LEU A 76 0.18 7.50 -10.18
C LEU A 76 0.19 8.57 -11.28
N GLY A 77 1.11 8.49 -12.25
CA GLY A 77 1.28 9.51 -13.29
C GLY A 77 2.01 10.79 -12.84
N GLU A 78 2.59 10.76 -11.65
CA GLU A 78 3.36 11.88 -11.10
C GLU A 78 4.81 11.85 -11.61
N ARG A 79 5.40 13.01 -11.82
CA ARG A 79 6.83 13.11 -12.15
C ARG A 79 7.67 13.00 -10.89
N VAL A 80 8.69 12.15 -10.91
CA VAL A 80 9.65 12.06 -9.79
C VAL A 80 10.65 13.21 -9.90
N GLY A 81 10.70 14.06 -8.89
CA GLY A 81 11.68 15.12 -8.78
C GLY A 81 13.01 14.60 -8.24
N HIS A 82 14.14 15.19 -8.68
CA HIS A 82 15.48 14.83 -8.20
C HIS A 82 15.65 14.96 -6.67
N PHE A 83 14.87 15.85 -6.05
CA PHE A 83 14.89 16.10 -4.61
C PHE A 83 13.74 15.45 -3.85
N ASP A 84 12.92 14.64 -4.50
CA ASP A 84 11.77 14.03 -3.86
C ASP A 84 12.19 12.96 -2.85
N ILE A 85 11.40 12.85 -1.81
CA ILE A 85 11.49 11.81 -0.79
C ILE A 85 10.27 10.91 -0.96
N SER A 86 10.40 9.95 -1.86
CA SER A 86 9.33 9.02 -2.22
C SER A 86 9.88 7.61 -2.45
N GLY A 87 9.00 6.67 -2.72
CA GLY A 87 9.39 5.30 -3.00
C GLY A 87 8.29 4.48 -3.63
N ALA A 88 8.64 3.25 -3.96
CA ALA A 88 7.82 2.26 -4.62
C ALA A 88 7.61 1.03 -3.73
N HIS A 89 6.39 0.48 -3.74
CA HIS A 89 6.05 -0.77 -3.05
C HIS A 89 5.10 -1.61 -3.90
N LYS A 90 5.29 -2.95 -3.89
CA LYS A 90 4.52 -3.88 -4.74
C LYS A 90 3.03 -3.88 -4.43
N THR A 91 2.68 -4.01 -3.16
CA THR A 91 1.32 -4.38 -2.74
C THR A 91 0.66 -3.42 -1.75
N LEU A 92 1.35 -2.39 -1.29
CA LEU A 92 0.68 -1.34 -0.52
C LEU A 92 -0.26 -0.53 -1.43
N PRO A 93 -1.43 -0.09 -0.94
CA PRO A 93 -2.24 0.87 -1.68
C PRO A 93 -1.48 2.19 -1.83
N ILE A 94 -1.43 2.74 -3.04
CA ILE A 94 -0.75 4.02 -3.32
C ILE A 94 -1.76 5.08 -3.77
N PRO A 95 -1.58 6.34 -3.34
CA PRO A 95 -0.54 6.82 -2.45
C PRO A 95 -0.72 6.35 -0.99
N CYS A 96 0.39 6.18 -0.29
CA CYS A 96 0.37 6.00 1.16
C CYS A 96 1.62 6.62 1.80
N ARG A 97 1.56 6.90 3.08
CA ARG A 97 2.70 7.38 3.87
C ARG A 97 3.22 6.27 4.75
N VAL A 98 4.53 6.08 4.71
CA VAL A 98 5.23 5.07 5.51
C VAL A 98 6.34 5.70 6.33
N LYS A 99 6.70 5.03 7.42
CA LYS A 99 7.98 5.21 8.11
C LYS A 99 8.89 4.08 7.68
N VAL A 100 10.05 4.42 7.14
CA VAL A 100 11.11 3.47 6.80
C VAL A 100 12.23 3.64 7.81
N THR A 101 12.66 2.55 8.43
CA THR A 101 13.76 2.53 9.40
C THR A 101 14.85 1.64 8.86
N ASN A 102 16.04 2.19 8.68
CA ASN A 102 17.24 1.42 8.34
C ASN A 102 17.72 0.67 9.60
N LEU A 103 17.64 -0.65 9.57
CA LEU A 103 17.95 -1.51 10.73
C LEU A 103 19.45 -1.59 11.04
N ALA A 104 20.31 -1.22 10.08
CA ALA A 104 21.76 -1.24 10.27
C ALA A 104 22.28 -0.02 11.07
N ASN A 105 21.56 1.13 11.02
CA ASN A 105 22.03 2.37 11.65
C ASN A 105 20.97 3.10 12.47
N GLY A 106 19.74 2.58 12.56
CA GLY A 106 18.62 3.17 13.29
C GLY A 106 17.99 4.42 12.68
N LYS A 107 18.53 4.97 11.58
CA LYS A 107 17.96 6.14 10.92
C LYS A 107 16.58 5.82 10.38
N SER A 108 15.64 6.73 10.57
CA SER A 108 14.28 6.58 10.05
C SER A 108 13.81 7.81 9.30
N LEU A 109 12.91 7.59 8.32
CA LEU A 109 12.38 8.64 7.46
C LEU A 109 10.91 8.37 7.17
N LYS A 110 10.07 9.39 7.29
CA LYS A 110 8.70 9.34 6.81
C LYS A 110 8.69 9.77 5.35
N MET A 111 8.07 8.97 4.50
CA MET A 111 7.99 9.26 3.07
C MET A 111 6.65 8.83 2.48
N ARG A 112 6.37 9.34 1.28
CA ARG A 112 5.22 8.96 0.47
C ARG A 112 5.61 7.87 -0.51
N LEU A 113 4.80 6.83 -0.59
CA LEU A 113 4.88 5.83 -1.66
C LEU A 113 3.87 6.21 -2.74
N ASN A 114 4.35 6.39 -3.94
CA ASN A 114 3.55 6.80 -5.10
C ASN A 114 3.84 5.97 -6.34
N ASP A 115 4.63 4.90 -6.18
CA ASP A 115 4.98 4.04 -7.30
C ASP A 115 4.90 2.55 -6.97
N ARG A 116 4.95 1.71 -8.02
CA ARG A 116 4.95 0.25 -7.99
C ARG A 116 6.35 -0.31 -8.17
N GLY A 117 6.68 -1.34 -7.41
CA GLY A 117 7.98 -2.00 -7.35
C GLY A 117 8.41 -2.23 -5.91
N PRO A 118 9.61 -2.73 -5.69
CA PRO A 118 10.56 -3.32 -6.61
C PRO A 118 10.09 -4.66 -7.20
N PHE A 119 10.42 -4.92 -8.46
CA PHE A 119 10.11 -6.21 -9.09
C PHE A 119 11.30 -7.19 -9.09
N ILE A 120 12.25 -6.93 -8.19
CA ILE A 120 13.40 -7.81 -7.93
C ILE A 120 13.09 -8.66 -6.70
N PRO A 121 13.29 -10.00 -6.76
CA PRO A 121 13.09 -10.89 -5.63
C PRO A 121 13.90 -10.45 -4.39
N GLY A 122 13.32 -10.63 -3.20
CA GLY A 122 13.96 -10.28 -1.93
C GLY A 122 13.89 -8.79 -1.53
N ARG A 123 13.54 -7.89 -2.44
CA ARG A 123 13.35 -6.47 -2.12
C ARG A 123 11.90 -6.19 -1.75
N ILE A 124 11.68 -5.34 -0.74
CA ILE A 124 10.34 -4.91 -0.32
C ILE A 124 10.02 -3.47 -0.71
N ILE A 125 11.01 -2.62 -0.80
CA ILE A 125 10.84 -1.19 -1.10
C ILE A 125 12.02 -0.66 -1.91
N ASP A 126 11.75 0.19 -2.89
CA ASP A 126 12.73 1.00 -3.56
C ASP A 126 12.46 2.47 -3.23
N VAL A 127 13.50 3.24 -2.94
CA VAL A 127 13.35 4.64 -2.54
C VAL A 127 14.14 5.56 -3.47
N THR A 128 13.80 6.85 -3.47
CA THR A 128 14.56 7.85 -4.23
C THR A 128 15.99 8.00 -3.70
N PRO A 129 16.97 8.45 -4.52
CA PRO A 129 18.36 8.64 -4.11
C PRO A 129 18.50 9.53 -2.87
N ARG A 130 17.67 10.59 -2.79
CA ARG A 130 17.65 11.48 -1.62
C ARG A 130 17.15 10.79 -0.36
N ALA A 131 16.14 9.93 -0.46
CA ALA A 131 15.65 9.14 0.67
C ALA A 131 16.74 8.15 1.13
N ALA A 132 17.42 7.46 0.20
CA ALA A 132 18.52 6.55 0.52
C ALA A 132 19.68 7.27 1.23
N SER A 133 20.03 8.48 0.77
CA SER A 133 21.03 9.33 1.42
C SER A 133 20.65 9.69 2.86
N LYS A 134 19.40 10.13 3.08
CA LYS A 134 18.88 10.43 4.43
C LYS A 134 18.84 9.21 5.35
N LEU A 135 18.53 8.04 4.80
CA LEU A 135 18.55 6.76 5.52
C LEU A 135 19.99 6.21 5.70
N GLY A 136 20.99 6.80 5.05
CA GLY A 136 22.40 6.47 5.19
C GLY A 136 22.81 5.16 4.53
N PHE A 137 22.22 4.82 3.37
CA PHE A 137 22.61 3.62 2.63
C PHE A 137 22.82 3.86 1.11
N LYS A 138 22.80 5.12 0.66
CA LYS A 138 22.96 5.43 -0.78
C LYS A 138 24.23 4.80 -1.36
N GLU A 139 25.36 4.95 -0.69
CA GLU A 139 26.65 4.42 -1.15
C GLU A 139 26.69 2.87 -1.14
N LYS A 140 26.01 2.24 -0.20
CA LYS A 140 25.90 0.77 -0.12
C LYS A 140 24.94 0.18 -1.14
N GLY A 141 24.03 0.97 -1.68
CA GLY A 141 23.00 0.56 -2.63
C GLY A 141 21.85 -0.24 -2.02
N LEU A 142 22.11 -1.09 -1.06
CA LEU A 142 21.15 -1.98 -0.39
C LEU A 142 21.28 -1.90 1.13
N THR A 143 20.15 -2.05 1.83
CA THR A 143 20.14 -2.20 3.28
C THR A 143 18.87 -2.93 3.75
N ARG A 144 18.91 -3.52 4.94
CA ARG A 144 17.73 -4.06 5.58
C ARG A 144 16.95 -2.94 6.28
N VAL A 145 15.66 -2.88 6.02
CA VAL A 145 14.77 -1.86 6.59
C VAL A 145 13.54 -2.50 7.20
N ARG A 146 12.90 -1.74 8.10
CA ARG A 146 11.50 -1.94 8.49
C ARG A 146 10.64 -0.88 7.84
N VAL A 147 9.51 -1.29 7.25
CA VAL A 147 8.52 -0.42 6.61
C VAL A 147 7.21 -0.49 7.40
N GLU A 148 6.75 0.63 7.91
CA GLU A 148 5.53 0.76 8.68
C GLU A 148 4.60 1.75 8.01
N VAL A 149 3.34 1.37 7.74
CA VAL A 149 2.35 2.29 7.17
C VAL A 149 1.85 3.23 8.25
N LEU A 150 1.81 4.52 7.94
CA LEU A 150 1.27 5.58 8.80
C LEU A 150 -0.12 6.00 8.35
N SER A 151 -0.34 6.12 7.04
CA SER A 151 -1.63 6.50 6.46
C SER A 151 -1.73 6.07 5.00
N VAL A 152 -2.96 5.97 4.50
CA VAL A 152 -3.29 5.69 3.10
C VAL A 152 -4.07 6.86 2.52
N GLY A 153 -3.99 7.08 1.20
CA GLY A 153 -4.71 8.13 0.49
C GLY A 153 -4.27 9.53 0.90
N ASP A 154 -2.96 9.80 0.94
CA ASP A 154 -2.35 11.08 1.35
C ASP A 154 -2.76 11.58 2.74
N GLY A 155 -3.02 10.64 3.64
CA GLY A 155 -3.38 10.93 5.03
C GLY A 155 -4.87 10.85 5.33
N LYS A 156 -5.70 10.52 4.34
CA LYS A 156 -7.15 10.35 4.53
C LYS A 156 -7.49 9.23 5.51
N TYR A 157 -6.76 8.13 5.46
CA TYR A 157 -6.91 6.98 6.35
C TYR A 157 -5.65 6.85 7.19
N GLN A 158 -5.76 7.02 8.50
CA GLN A 158 -4.61 7.02 9.41
C GLN A 158 -4.59 5.75 10.25
N ARG A 159 -3.39 5.26 10.52
CA ARG A 159 -3.17 4.23 11.53
C ARG A 159 -3.57 4.80 12.89
N LYS A 160 -4.52 4.16 13.56
CA LYS A 160 -4.82 4.50 14.95
C LYS A 160 -3.59 4.17 15.80
N ALA A 161 -3.10 5.14 16.55
CA ALA A 161 -2.07 4.87 17.54
C ALA A 161 -2.61 3.79 18.50
N PRO A 162 -1.78 2.80 18.92
CA PRO A 162 -2.18 1.92 19.99
C PRO A 162 -2.57 2.82 21.17
N GLY A 163 -3.80 2.65 21.66
CA GLY A 163 -4.33 3.50 22.72
C GLY A 163 -3.33 3.54 23.87
N ARG A 164 -2.89 4.71 24.25
CA ARG A 164 -2.11 4.91 25.46
C ARG A 164 -2.99 4.42 26.59
N LYS A 165 -2.70 3.23 27.18
CA LYS A 165 -3.37 2.82 28.42
C LYS A 165 -3.10 3.91 29.42
N SER A 166 -4.12 4.70 29.78
CA SER A 166 -4.04 5.62 30.88
C SER A 166 -3.91 4.75 32.13
N TRP A 167 -2.72 4.73 32.69
CA TRP A 167 -2.50 4.21 34.02
C TRP A 167 -3.11 5.23 34.97
N PHE A 168 -4.42 5.14 35.20
CA PHE A 168 -5.02 5.74 36.36
C PHE A 168 -4.56 4.90 37.55
N TRP A 169 -3.66 5.43 38.34
CA TRP A 169 -3.42 4.98 39.69
C TRP A 169 -4.63 5.44 40.51
N PRO A 170 -5.42 4.56 41.13
CA PRO A 170 -6.33 4.96 42.19
C PRO A 170 -5.48 5.31 43.42
N PHE A 171 -5.58 6.51 43.85
CA PHE A 171 -5.13 6.89 45.21
C PHE A 171 -6.08 6.28 46.23
#